data_5669c497bd6c6c107c008f82a12ee138
#
_entry.id   5669c497bd6c6c107c008f82a12ee138
#
_cell.length_a   1.000
_cell.length_b   1.000
_cell.length_c   1.000
_cell.angle_alpha   90.00
_cell.angle_beta   90.00
_cell.angle_gamma   90.00
#
_symmetry.space_group_name_H-M   'P 1'
#
loop_
_entity.id
_entity.type
_entity.pdbx_description
1 polymer ?
#
loop_
_entity_poly.entity_id
_entity_poly.type
_entity_poly.pdbx_seq_one_letter_code
_entity_poly.pdbx_strand_id
1 'polypeptide(L)'
;MKIARIDPKHMNGPAFDSILLAFIQIITYATNIITTKLLSVELSLTEYGTYSTVNTIITIAASFTLFGLGDSVNYYYNKKGETEDKDRAEYVNTIFFIQLLVGVAVGIALMLFSGAISDYYKNPLVKPLILIVCLKPWISNATHLYQVLFVSSGKSKLIAVRNLVISVLKVVLIYASVKLFDSL
;
A
#
# COMPACT_ATOMS: atom_id res chain seq x y z
N MET A 1 25.87 34.06 2.45
CA MET A 1 25.09 32.85 2.49
C MET A 1 26.04 31.69 2.88
N LYS A 2 26.08 31.32 4.19
CA LYS A 2 26.98 30.24 4.67
C LYS A 2 26.35 28.90 4.34
N ILE A 3 26.95 28.19 3.40
CA ILE A 3 26.60 26.77 3.16
C ILE A 3 27.01 26.00 4.41
N ALA A 4 26.03 25.50 5.17
CA ALA A 4 26.28 24.69 6.35
C ALA A 4 27.03 23.44 5.89
N ARG A 5 28.27 23.26 6.36
CA ARG A 5 29.03 22.02 6.21
C ARG A 5 28.26 20.92 6.96
N ILE A 6 27.75 19.95 6.23
CA ILE A 6 27.12 18.76 6.79
C ILE A 6 28.24 17.94 7.47
N ASP A 7 28.20 17.89 8.78
CA ASP A 7 29.14 17.09 9.57
C ASP A 7 28.83 15.59 9.35
N PRO A 8 29.78 14.77 8.89
CA PRO A 8 29.54 13.34 8.61
C PRO A 8 29.09 12.52 9.82
N LYS A 9 29.31 13.01 11.05
CA LYS A 9 28.84 12.36 12.29
C LYS A 9 27.31 12.46 12.50
N HIS A 10 26.62 13.33 11.78
CA HIS A 10 25.15 13.48 11.82
C HIS A 10 24.39 12.73 10.71
N MET A 11 25.07 11.89 9.93
CA MET A 11 24.44 11.08 8.87
C MET A 11 23.47 10.00 9.38
N ASN A 12 23.32 9.82 10.69
CA ASN A 12 22.32 8.95 11.32
C ASN A 12 21.12 9.74 11.89
N GLY A 13 20.93 10.99 11.49
CA GLY A 13 19.85 11.87 11.96
C GLY A 13 18.57 11.78 11.10
N PRO A 14 17.47 12.41 11.56
CA PRO A 14 16.17 12.43 10.87
C PRO A 14 16.25 12.88 9.39
N ALA A 15 17.21 13.74 9.06
CA ALA A 15 17.44 14.20 7.69
C ALA A 15 17.92 13.08 6.77
N PHE A 16 18.83 12.22 7.25
CA PHE A 16 19.30 11.06 6.47
C PHE A 16 18.17 10.05 6.24
N ASP A 17 17.34 9.81 7.25
CA ASP A 17 16.19 8.92 7.15
C ASP A 17 15.16 9.44 6.13
N SER A 18 14.94 10.75 6.09
CA SER A 18 14.05 11.39 5.10
C SER A 18 14.59 11.26 3.67
N ILE A 19 15.89 11.46 3.47
CA ILE A 19 16.54 11.29 2.16
C ILE A 19 16.46 9.83 1.72
N LEU A 20 16.72 8.89 2.60
CA LEU A 20 16.64 7.46 2.33
C LEU A 20 15.20 7.06 1.94
N LEU A 21 14.20 7.54 2.66
CA LEU A 21 12.80 7.30 2.34
C LEU A 21 12.42 7.87 0.97
N ALA A 22 12.86 9.10 0.65
CA ALA A 22 12.62 9.72 -0.66
C ALA A 22 13.28 8.91 -1.79
N PHE A 23 14.51 8.45 -1.60
CA PHE A 23 15.21 7.62 -2.58
C PHE A 23 14.48 6.29 -2.84
N ILE A 24 14.04 5.63 -1.79
CA ILE A 24 13.28 4.37 -1.92
C ILE A 24 11.93 4.61 -2.57
N GLN A 25 11.29 5.74 -2.31
CA GLN A 25 10.06 6.13 -2.99
C GLN A 25 10.26 6.30 -4.50
N ILE A 26 11.37 6.91 -4.93
CA ILE A 26 11.73 7.02 -6.35
C ILE A 26 11.91 5.64 -6.97
N ILE A 27 12.61 4.72 -6.31
CA ILE A 27 12.77 3.34 -6.79
C ILE A 27 11.41 2.64 -6.90
N THR A 28 10.54 2.82 -5.91
CA THR A 28 9.19 2.26 -5.92
C THR A 28 8.37 2.78 -7.11
N TYR A 29 8.45 4.06 -7.42
CA TYR A 29 7.78 4.63 -8.60
C TYR A 29 8.38 4.09 -9.91
N ALA A 30 9.71 4.02 -10.03
CA ALA A 30 10.37 3.43 -11.19
C ALA A 30 9.93 1.96 -11.39
N THR A 31 9.85 1.18 -10.32
CA THR A 31 9.38 -0.20 -10.33
C THR A 31 7.92 -0.32 -10.78
N ASN A 32 7.05 0.61 -10.35
CA ASN A 32 5.67 0.64 -10.81
C ASN A 32 5.55 0.98 -12.30
N ILE A 33 6.39 1.88 -12.83
CA ILE A 33 6.44 2.21 -14.26
C ILE A 33 6.87 0.98 -15.07
N ILE A 34 7.92 0.27 -14.63
CA ILE A 34 8.38 -0.98 -15.25
C ILE A 34 7.26 -2.02 -15.25
N THR A 35 6.60 -2.22 -14.12
CA THR A 35 5.47 -3.15 -13.98
C THR A 35 4.34 -2.81 -14.97
N THR A 36 3.96 -1.54 -15.03
CA THR A 36 2.90 -1.06 -15.93
C THR A 36 3.27 -1.31 -17.39
N LYS A 37 4.53 -1.02 -17.76
CA LYS A 37 5.04 -1.28 -19.12
C LYS A 37 5.02 -2.77 -19.45
N LEU A 38 5.50 -3.63 -18.55
CA LEU A 38 5.46 -5.08 -18.77
C LEU A 38 4.03 -5.56 -19.00
N LEU A 39 3.10 -5.19 -18.14
CA LEU A 39 1.71 -5.59 -18.29
C LEU A 39 1.05 -5.02 -19.54
N SER A 40 1.39 -3.81 -19.98
CA SER A 40 0.82 -3.21 -21.19
C SER A 40 1.37 -3.78 -22.49
N VAL A 41 2.53 -4.43 -22.47
CA VAL A 41 3.12 -5.09 -23.64
C VAL A 41 2.61 -6.53 -23.79
N GLU A 42 2.44 -7.22 -22.65
CA GLU A 42 2.13 -8.65 -22.62
C GLU A 42 0.63 -8.95 -22.62
N LEU A 43 -0.18 -8.04 -22.05
CA LEU A 43 -1.64 -8.20 -22.02
C LEU A 43 -2.29 -7.54 -23.24
N SER A 44 -3.33 -8.17 -23.75
CA SER A 44 -4.22 -7.53 -24.74
C SER A 44 -4.81 -6.23 -24.18
N LEU A 45 -5.25 -5.33 -25.06
CA LEU A 45 -5.89 -4.08 -24.67
C LEU A 45 -7.08 -4.29 -23.72
N THR A 46 -7.87 -5.34 -23.98
CA THR A 46 -9.03 -5.69 -23.13
C THR A 46 -8.61 -6.20 -21.75
N GLU A 47 -7.61 -7.04 -21.66
CA GLU A 47 -7.12 -7.58 -20.40
C GLU A 47 -6.45 -6.50 -19.55
N TYR A 48 -5.58 -5.68 -20.16
CA TYR A 48 -4.96 -4.56 -19.46
C TYR A 48 -6.01 -3.53 -18.99
N GLY A 49 -7.00 -3.23 -19.84
CA GLY A 49 -8.12 -2.36 -19.47
C GLY A 49 -8.91 -2.92 -18.29
N THR A 50 -9.20 -4.22 -18.30
CA THR A 50 -9.87 -4.91 -17.18
C THR A 50 -9.06 -4.84 -15.88
N TYR A 51 -7.76 -5.16 -15.94
CA TYR A 51 -6.85 -5.05 -14.80
C TYR A 51 -6.83 -3.63 -14.24
N SER A 52 -6.67 -2.62 -15.10
CA SER A 52 -6.62 -1.22 -14.71
C SER A 52 -7.91 -0.76 -14.04
N THR A 53 -9.06 -1.13 -14.62
CA THR A 53 -10.40 -0.83 -14.05
C THR A 53 -10.55 -1.44 -12.66
N VAL A 54 -10.28 -2.73 -12.51
CA VAL A 54 -10.39 -3.42 -11.22
C VAL A 54 -9.42 -2.83 -10.20
N ASN A 55 -8.18 -2.55 -10.60
CA ASN A 55 -7.21 -1.94 -9.68
C ASN A 55 -7.65 -0.54 -9.22
N THR A 56 -8.27 0.25 -10.09
CA THR A 56 -8.83 1.57 -9.74
C THR A 56 -9.98 1.43 -8.75
N ILE A 57 -10.93 0.53 -8.99
CA ILE A 57 -12.05 0.25 -8.08
C ILE A 57 -11.54 -0.15 -6.69
N ILE A 58 -10.59 -1.07 -6.64
CA ILE A 58 -10.00 -1.53 -5.37
C ILE A 58 -9.24 -0.40 -4.65
N THR A 59 -8.54 0.44 -5.39
CA THR A 59 -7.79 1.57 -4.80
C THR A 59 -8.75 2.60 -4.20
N ILE A 60 -9.82 2.94 -4.90
CA ILE A 60 -10.88 3.82 -4.39
C ILE A 60 -11.52 3.19 -3.14
N ALA A 61 -11.90 1.93 -3.20
CA ALA A 61 -12.49 1.22 -2.07
C ALA A 61 -11.54 1.20 -0.85
N ALA A 62 -10.25 0.93 -1.06
CA ALA A 62 -9.24 0.95 0.00
C ALA A 62 -9.06 2.36 0.60
N SER A 63 -9.13 3.41 -0.21
CA SER A 63 -9.03 4.80 0.28
C SER A 63 -10.17 5.14 1.25
N PHE A 64 -11.38 4.67 0.97
CA PHE A 64 -12.52 4.83 1.87
C PHE A 64 -12.34 4.11 3.22
N THR A 65 -11.53 3.06 3.29
CA THR A 65 -11.33 2.31 4.53
C THR A 65 -10.33 2.98 5.48
N LEU A 66 -9.51 3.88 4.99
CA LEU A 66 -8.47 4.53 5.80
C LEU A 66 -9.00 5.68 6.65
N PHE A 67 -9.96 6.48 6.17
CA PHE A 67 -10.65 7.61 6.86
C PHE A 67 -9.77 8.45 7.80
N GLY A 68 -8.49 8.65 7.49
CA GLY A 68 -7.58 9.41 8.37
C GLY A 68 -7.24 8.72 9.71
N LEU A 69 -7.67 7.48 9.93
CA LEU A 69 -7.38 6.75 11.18
C LEU A 69 -5.88 6.55 11.41
N GLY A 70 -5.09 6.44 10.34
CA GLY A 70 -3.63 6.39 10.45
C GLY A 70 -3.04 7.67 11.04
N ASP A 71 -3.54 8.83 10.62
CA ASP A 71 -3.09 10.13 11.12
C ASP A 71 -3.43 10.30 12.60
N SER A 72 -4.59 9.81 13.04
CA SER A 72 -4.98 9.81 14.45
C SER A 72 -4.03 8.98 15.30
N VAL A 73 -3.62 7.79 14.82
CA VAL A 73 -2.63 6.95 15.51
C VAL A 73 -1.28 7.67 15.61
N ASN A 74 -0.82 8.30 14.53
CA ASN A 74 0.41 9.08 14.54
C ASN A 74 0.36 10.23 15.55
N TYR A 75 -0.77 10.94 15.62
CA TYR A 75 -0.97 12.01 16.59
C TYR A 75 -0.90 11.50 18.04
N TYR A 76 -1.67 10.47 18.37
CA TYR A 76 -1.69 9.91 19.73
C TYR A 76 -0.36 9.27 20.12
N TYR A 77 0.34 8.62 19.18
CA TYR A 77 1.64 8.02 19.44
C TYR A 77 2.71 9.06 19.79
N ASN A 78 2.68 10.22 19.14
CA ASN A 78 3.66 11.30 19.33
C ASN A 78 3.27 12.30 20.41
N LYS A 79 2.07 12.23 20.99
CA LYS A 79 1.62 13.13 22.06
C LYS A 79 2.43 12.87 23.34
N LYS A 80 3.36 13.81 23.66
CA LYS A 80 4.22 13.70 24.84
C LYS A 80 3.48 14.08 26.10
N GLY A 81 3.60 13.26 27.13
CA GLY A 81 3.42 13.68 28.53
C GLY A 81 2.02 13.49 29.15
N GLU A 82 0.98 13.14 28.38
CA GLU A 82 -0.38 13.05 28.93
C GLU A 82 -1.01 11.64 28.85
N THR A 83 -0.34 10.68 28.20
CA THR A 83 -0.93 9.36 27.97
C THR A 83 0.03 8.27 28.42
N GLU A 84 -0.43 7.37 29.28
CA GLU A 84 0.34 6.20 29.68
C GLU A 84 0.56 5.25 28.48
N ASP A 85 1.64 4.47 28.49
CA ASP A 85 1.97 3.54 27.40
C ASP A 85 0.86 2.49 27.18
N LYS A 86 0.13 2.15 28.24
CA LYS A 86 -1.03 1.26 28.20
C LYS A 86 -2.18 1.84 27.38
N ASP A 87 -2.51 3.10 27.59
CA ASP A 87 -3.59 3.79 26.87
C ASP A 87 -3.27 3.93 25.39
N ARG A 88 -2.00 4.16 25.06
CA ARG A 88 -1.52 4.19 23.66
C ARG A 88 -1.70 2.85 22.98
N ALA A 89 -1.33 1.75 23.64
CA ALA A 89 -1.48 0.41 23.08
C ALA A 89 -2.95 0.05 22.89
N GLU A 90 -3.81 0.38 23.84
CA GLU A 90 -5.25 0.14 23.77
C GLU A 90 -5.87 0.94 22.60
N TYR A 91 -5.52 2.21 22.44
CA TYR A 91 -5.97 3.03 21.33
C TYR A 91 -5.56 2.44 19.97
N VAL A 92 -4.27 2.08 19.80
CA VAL A 92 -3.75 1.49 18.58
C VAL A 92 -4.47 0.19 18.25
N ASN A 93 -4.67 -0.68 19.23
CA ASN A 93 -5.40 -1.93 19.05
C ASN A 93 -6.84 -1.69 18.62
N THR A 94 -7.53 -0.73 19.25
CA THR A 94 -8.90 -0.35 18.89
C THR A 94 -8.99 0.11 17.44
N ILE A 95 -8.11 1.01 17.00
CA ILE A 95 -8.05 1.48 15.61
C ILE A 95 -7.73 0.32 14.66
N PHE A 96 -6.83 -0.58 15.04
CA PHE A 96 -6.50 -1.76 14.23
C PHE A 96 -7.72 -2.65 13.99
N PHE A 97 -8.47 -2.96 15.04
CA PHE A 97 -9.70 -3.76 14.91
C PHE A 97 -10.77 -3.06 14.08
N ILE A 98 -10.96 -1.75 14.27
CA ILE A 98 -11.90 -0.97 13.46
C ILE A 98 -11.50 -1.02 11.98
N GLN A 99 -10.23 -0.78 11.66
CA GLN A 99 -9.75 -0.84 10.28
C GLN A 99 -9.87 -2.23 9.66
N LEU A 100 -9.64 -3.30 10.45
CA LEU A 100 -9.86 -4.67 10.00
C LEU A 100 -11.32 -4.92 9.66
N LEU A 101 -12.24 -4.54 10.54
CA LEU A 101 -13.68 -4.72 10.34
C LEU A 101 -14.16 -3.95 9.11
N VAL A 102 -13.77 -2.70 8.98
CA VAL A 102 -14.12 -1.87 7.80
C VAL A 102 -13.54 -2.46 6.53
N GLY A 103 -12.29 -2.93 6.55
CA GLY A 103 -11.66 -3.57 5.40
C GLY A 103 -12.38 -4.84 4.96
N VAL A 104 -12.82 -5.68 5.92
CA VAL A 104 -13.62 -6.88 5.64
C VAL A 104 -14.99 -6.49 5.09
N ALA A 105 -15.67 -5.51 5.69
CA ALA A 105 -16.98 -5.04 5.23
C ALA A 105 -16.93 -4.53 3.78
N VAL A 106 -15.90 -3.74 3.44
CA VAL A 106 -15.68 -3.28 2.07
C VAL A 106 -15.36 -4.44 1.12
N GLY A 107 -14.56 -5.42 1.56
CA GLY A 107 -14.28 -6.62 0.77
C GLY A 107 -15.55 -7.42 0.47
N ILE A 108 -16.42 -7.61 1.46
CA ILE A 108 -17.73 -8.27 1.29
C ILE A 108 -18.61 -7.45 0.35
N ALA A 109 -18.66 -6.14 0.48
CA ALA A 109 -19.42 -5.27 -0.42
C ALA A 109 -18.94 -5.41 -1.87
N LEU A 110 -17.63 -5.37 -2.11
CA LEU A 110 -17.06 -5.61 -3.44
C LEU A 110 -17.43 -6.98 -4.01
N MET A 111 -17.43 -8.02 -3.16
CA MET A 111 -17.83 -9.36 -3.56
C MET A 111 -19.31 -9.41 -3.97
N LEU A 112 -20.21 -8.84 -3.16
CA LEU A 112 -21.65 -8.81 -3.42
C LEU A 112 -22.00 -8.00 -4.68
N PHE A 113 -21.33 -6.85 -4.86
CA PHE A 113 -21.59 -5.96 -6.00
C PHE A 113 -20.76 -6.31 -7.25
N SER A 114 -19.90 -7.33 -7.20
CA SER A 114 -19.02 -7.71 -8.32
C SER A 114 -19.77 -7.97 -9.64
N GLY A 115 -20.97 -8.55 -9.57
CA GLY A 115 -21.84 -8.76 -10.72
C GLY A 115 -22.33 -7.44 -11.32
N ALA A 116 -22.93 -6.57 -10.50
CA ALA A 116 -23.41 -5.26 -10.94
C ALA A 116 -22.31 -4.38 -11.52
N ILE A 117 -21.10 -4.44 -10.93
CA ILE A 117 -19.91 -3.74 -11.44
C ILE A 117 -19.52 -4.29 -12.83
N SER A 118 -19.49 -5.62 -12.97
CA SER A 118 -19.20 -6.29 -14.25
C SER A 118 -20.18 -5.88 -15.35
N ASP A 119 -21.47 -5.84 -15.02
CA ASP A 119 -22.54 -5.45 -15.95
C ASP A 119 -22.44 -3.98 -16.34
N TYR A 120 -22.12 -3.09 -15.37
CA TYR A 120 -21.91 -1.67 -15.61
C TYR A 120 -20.78 -1.42 -16.63
N TYR A 121 -19.65 -2.10 -16.45
CA TYR A 121 -18.51 -2.00 -17.37
C TYR A 121 -18.69 -2.85 -18.65
N LYS A 122 -19.78 -3.61 -18.78
CA LYS A 122 -20.04 -4.53 -19.90
C LYS A 122 -18.86 -5.47 -20.17
N ASN A 123 -18.17 -5.89 -19.11
CA ASN A 123 -16.98 -6.72 -19.20
C ASN A 123 -17.04 -7.88 -18.21
N PRO A 124 -17.30 -9.13 -18.70
CA PRO A 124 -17.47 -10.30 -17.85
C PRO A 124 -16.20 -10.69 -17.07
N LEU A 125 -15.02 -10.26 -17.51
CA LEU A 125 -13.74 -10.52 -16.84
C LEU A 125 -13.56 -9.71 -15.53
N VAL A 126 -14.32 -8.63 -15.35
CA VAL A 126 -14.26 -7.78 -14.15
C VAL A 126 -14.71 -8.54 -12.91
N LYS A 127 -15.77 -9.33 -12.99
CA LYS A 127 -16.33 -10.09 -11.86
C LYS A 127 -15.32 -11.07 -11.23
N PRO A 128 -14.72 -12.02 -11.97
CA PRO A 128 -13.77 -12.96 -11.38
C PRO A 128 -12.52 -12.24 -10.83
N LEU A 129 -12.05 -11.18 -11.48
CA LEU A 129 -10.92 -10.40 -10.97
C LEU A 129 -11.25 -9.70 -9.65
N ILE A 130 -12.44 -9.09 -9.51
CA ILE A 130 -12.86 -8.49 -8.23
C ILE A 130 -12.92 -9.56 -7.14
N LEU A 131 -13.45 -10.76 -7.42
CA LEU A 131 -13.53 -11.84 -6.44
C LEU A 131 -12.15 -12.29 -5.93
N ILE A 132 -11.13 -12.29 -6.80
CA ILE A 132 -9.75 -12.62 -6.42
C ILE A 132 -9.14 -11.54 -5.52
N VAL A 133 -9.42 -10.26 -5.79
CA VAL A 133 -8.76 -9.13 -5.13
C VAL A 133 -9.62 -8.44 -4.07
N CYS A 134 -10.85 -8.92 -3.79
CA CYS A 134 -11.78 -8.30 -2.84
C CYS A 134 -11.23 -8.18 -1.40
N LEU A 135 -10.26 -9.02 -1.01
CA LEU A 135 -9.59 -8.95 0.29
C LEU A 135 -8.45 -7.93 0.34
N LYS A 136 -8.08 -7.33 -0.79
CA LYS A 136 -6.98 -6.36 -0.84
C LYS A 136 -7.18 -5.14 0.08
N PRO A 137 -8.38 -4.54 0.23
CA PRO A 137 -8.61 -3.45 1.18
C PRO A 137 -8.28 -3.85 2.63
N TRP A 138 -8.65 -5.04 3.05
CA TRP A 138 -8.34 -5.58 4.37
C TRP A 138 -6.83 -5.70 4.61
N ILE A 139 -6.09 -6.30 3.67
CA ILE A 139 -4.62 -6.43 3.74
C ILE A 139 -3.96 -5.05 3.71
N SER A 140 -4.48 -4.12 2.90
CA SER A 140 -3.95 -2.76 2.80
C SER A 140 -4.07 -1.99 4.11
N ASN A 141 -5.19 -2.14 4.82
CA ASN A 141 -5.42 -1.49 6.11
C ASN A 141 -4.42 -1.96 7.18
N ALA A 142 -4.25 -3.29 7.31
CA ALA A 142 -3.27 -3.85 8.22
C ALA A 142 -1.85 -3.36 7.91
N THR A 143 -1.51 -3.31 6.63
CA THR A 143 -0.20 -2.83 6.15
C THR A 143 0.01 -1.35 6.41
N HIS A 144 -1.01 -0.52 6.21
CA HIS A 144 -0.95 0.92 6.42
C HIS A 144 -0.71 1.26 7.90
N LEU A 145 -1.48 0.65 8.79
CA LEU A 145 -1.32 0.87 10.23
C LEU A 145 0.08 0.47 10.72
N TYR A 146 0.58 -0.69 10.28
CA TYR A 146 1.94 -1.12 10.54
C TYR A 146 2.97 -0.06 10.09
N GLN A 147 2.82 0.50 8.89
CA GLN A 147 3.72 1.54 8.39
C GLN A 147 3.69 2.79 9.28
N VAL A 148 2.50 3.27 9.65
CA VAL A 148 2.34 4.45 10.52
C VAL A 148 3.04 4.23 11.86
N LEU A 149 2.82 3.08 12.52
CA LEU A 149 3.44 2.76 13.80
C LEU A 149 4.97 2.70 13.74
N PHE A 150 5.51 2.07 12.70
CA PHE A 150 6.96 1.97 12.54
C PHE A 150 7.61 3.32 12.21
N VAL A 151 6.96 4.16 11.41
CA VAL A 151 7.44 5.53 11.14
C VAL A 151 7.39 6.36 12.41
N SER A 152 6.29 6.33 13.16
CA SER A 152 6.13 7.04 14.43
C SER A 152 7.13 6.57 15.51
N SER A 153 7.55 5.31 15.46
CA SER A 153 8.58 4.74 16.35
C SER A 153 10.01 5.04 15.89
N GLY A 154 10.23 5.87 14.88
CA GLY A 154 11.57 6.18 14.34
C GLY A 154 12.23 5.03 13.58
N LYS A 155 11.48 3.98 13.21
CA LYS A 155 11.98 2.80 12.49
C LYS A 155 11.72 2.89 10.97
N SER A 156 11.78 4.09 10.42
CA SER A 156 11.52 4.38 9.00
C SER A 156 12.40 3.55 8.05
N LYS A 157 13.63 3.23 8.44
CA LYS A 157 14.55 2.38 7.65
C LYS A 157 13.99 0.97 7.40
N LEU A 158 13.32 0.37 8.39
CA LEU A 158 12.72 -0.96 8.21
C LEU A 158 11.59 -0.93 7.19
N ILE A 159 10.76 0.11 7.22
CA ILE A 159 9.70 0.32 6.22
C ILE A 159 10.31 0.51 4.83
N ALA A 160 11.36 1.29 4.74
CA ALA A 160 12.07 1.54 3.50
C ALA A 160 12.60 0.25 2.87
N VAL A 161 13.33 -0.55 3.63
CA VAL A 161 13.86 -1.85 3.17
C VAL A 161 12.73 -2.81 2.78
N ARG A 162 11.69 -2.91 3.62
CA ARG A 162 10.51 -3.74 3.30
C ARG A 162 9.87 -3.32 1.97
N ASN A 163 9.63 -2.03 1.76
CA ASN A 163 9.01 -1.53 0.53
C ASN A 163 9.89 -1.80 -0.69
N LEU A 164 11.21 -1.67 -0.55
CA LEU A 164 12.16 -2.01 -1.60
C LEU A 164 12.09 -3.52 -1.96
N VAL A 165 12.14 -4.39 -0.95
CA VAL A 165 12.04 -5.84 -1.15
C VAL A 165 10.74 -6.22 -1.83
N ILE A 166 9.60 -5.68 -1.37
CA ILE A 166 8.28 -5.94 -1.98
C ILE A 166 8.25 -5.44 -3.42
N SER A 167 8.82 -4.27 -3.73
CA SER A 167 8.86 -3.71 -5.08
C SER A 167 9.67 -4.58 -6.04
N VAL A 168 10.85 -5.02 -5.62
CA VAL A 168 11.69 -5.92 -6.42
C VAL A 168 11.00 -7.27 -6.62
N LEU A 169 10.46 -7.85 -5.55
CA LEU A 169 9.75 -9.14 -5.61
C LEU A 169 8.55 -9.08 -6.57
N LYS A 170 7.81 -7.98 -6.54
CA LYS A 170 6.68 -7.75 -7.45
C LYS A 170 7.09 -7.80 -8.92
N VAL A 171 8.18 -7.11 -9.30
CA VAL A 171 8.68 -7.14 -10.69
C VAL A 171 9.11 -8.54 -11.08
N VAL A 172 9.87 -9.22 -10.21
CA VAL A 172 10.34 -10.59 -10.46
C VAL A 172 9.17 -11.55 -10.67
N LEU A 173 8.16 -11.48 -9.79
CA LEU A 173 6.97 -12.34 -9.89
C LEU A 173 6.16 -12.06 -11.15
N ILE A 174 5.97 -10.80 -11.53
CA ILE A 174 5.25 -10.44 -12.75
C ILE A 174 6.02 -10.94 -13.98
N TYR A 175 7.33 -10.70 -14.04
CA TYR A 175 8.16 -11.17 -15.12
C TYR A 175 8.16 -12.71 -15.24
N ALA A 176 8.26 -13.41 -14.11
CA ALA A 176 8.19 -14.87 -14.08
C ALA A 176 6.81 -15.39 -14.54
N SER A 177 5.73 -14.75 -14.10
CA SER A 177 4.38 -15.12 -14.51
C SER A 177 4.18 -14.95 -16.00
N VAL A 178 4.59 -13.82 -16.58
CA VAL A 178 4.52 -13.57 -18.01
C VAL A 178 5.26 -14.66 -18.79
N LYS A 179 6.52 -14.95 -18.42
CA LYS A 179 7.31 -16.00 -19.10
C LYS A 179 6.73 -17.41 -18.97
N LEU A 180 6.11 -17.73 -17.85
CA LEU A 180 5.45 -19.02 -17.64
C LEU A 180 4.18 -19.18 -18.49
N PHE A 181 3.44 -18.10 -18.70
CA PHE A 181 2.21 -18.12 -19.51
C PHE A 181 2.49 -18.04 -21.01
N ASP A 182 3.59 -17.41 -21.44
CA ASP A 182 4.05 -17.44 -22.85
C ASP A 182 4.57 -18.81 -23.30
N SER A 183 4.89 -19.70 -22.36
CA SER A 183 5.40 -21.03 -22.65
C SER A 183 4.31 -22.13 -22.68
N LEU A 184 3.05 -21.77 -22.44
CA LEU A 184 1.86 -22.65 -22.50
C LEU A 184 0.99 -22.32 -23.70
#